data_fb93ace9d4aa52912d242985d0e213eb
#
_entry.id   fb93ace9d4aa52912d242985d0e213eb
#
_cell.length_a   1.000
_cell.length_b   1.000
_cell.length_c   1.000
_cell.angle_alpha   90.00
_cell.angle_beta   90.00
_cell.angle_gamma   90.00
#
_symmetry.space_group_name_H-M   'P 1'
#
loop_
_entity.id
_entity.type
_entity.pdbx_description
1 polymer ?
#
loop_
_entity_poly.entity_id
_entity_poly.type
_entity_poly.pdbx_seq_one_letter_code
_entity_poly.pdbx_strand_id
1 'polypeptide(L)'
;MKRYIVITGASSGIGAAVAKAFARRGEDLILIARRGELLEELKSEIAKFSGVDVVIEICDLSKQENAISLWRNLEKYELKALINNAGFGDYNKVGEQNLDKITQMINLNIISLVTLSTLFTKKYKDKDTQLINISSIGGYKIVPNAVTYCASKFFVSAFSEGLYHELAQDKQAKMQAKVLVPAATKTEFGMVATSKESYDYDKAFKKYHTSEQMAEFLLRLYDSHYCVGAVDRDSFEFSLSSPKFDYAIKYEPKDN
;
A
#
# COMPACT_ATOMS: atom_id res chain seq x y z
N MET A 1 1.78 26.19 4.10
CA MET A 1 0.57 25.37 4.39
C MET A 1 1.04 23.97 4.70
N LYS A 2 0.56 23.33 5.78
CA LYS A 2 0.92 21.93 6.11
C LYS A 2 0.43 20.99 5.02
N ARG A 3 1.27 20.02 4.65
CA ARG A 3 0.93 18.96 3.69
C ARG A 3 1.17 17.61 4.34
N TYR A 4 0.20 16.75 4.26
CA TYR A 4 0.20 15.48 4.99
C TYR A 4 0.49 14.28 4.09
N ILE A 5 1.18 13.30 4.66
CA ILE A 5 1.28 11.95 4.10
C ILE A 5 0.23 11.07 4.76
N VAL A 6 -0.69 10.54 3.96
CA VAL A 6 -1.76 9.63 4.42
C VAL A 6 -1.26 8.19 4.33
N ILE A 7 -1.41 7.43 5.42
CA ILE A 7 -0.98 6.02 5.49
C ILE A 7 -2.14 5.17 5.98
N THR A 8 -2.64 4.26 5.13
CA THR A 8 -3.65 3.28 5.53
C THR A 8 -3.01 2.04 6.14
N GLY A 9 -3.69 1.38 7.08
CA GLY A 9 -3.14 0.23 7.79
C GLY A 9 -1.96 0.58 8.70
N ALA A 10 -1.96 1.79 9.27
CA ALA A 10 -0.84 2.33 10.04
C ALA A 10 -0.70 1.76 11.46
N SER A 11 -1.64 0.95 11.94
CA SER A 11 -1.63 0.46 13.34
C SER A 11 -0.56 -0.61 13.63
N SER A 12 0.06 -1.20 12.63
CA SER A 12 1.12 -2.22 12.82
C SER A 12 1.96 -2.45 11.57
N GLY A 13 2.99 -3.28 11.68
CA GLY A 13 3.78 -3.79 10.57
C GLY A 13 4.40 -2.69 9.71
N ILE A 14 4.32 -2.87 8.38
CA ILE A 14 4.93 -1.95 7.42
C ILE A 14 4.35 -0.54 7.57
N GLY A 15 3.03 -0.39 7.76
CA GLY A 15 2.38 0.92 7.88
C GLY A 15 2.88 1.73 9.07
N ALA A 16 3.04 1.10 10.24
CA ALA A 16 3.58 1.76 11.43
C ALA A 16 5.06 2.14 11.26
N ALA A 17 5.87 1.26 10.66
CA ALA A 17 7.27 1.55 10.38
C ALA A 17 7.43 2.69 9.37
N VAL A 18 6.60 2.73 8.31
CA VAL A 18 6.56 3.81 7.33
C VAL A 18 6.18 5.14 7.98
N ALA A 19 5.17 5.14 8.88
CA ALA A 19 4.79 6.34 9.63
C ALA A 19 5.96 6.90 10.45
N LYS A 20 6.66 6.04 11.21
CA LYS A 20 7.85 6.45 11.96
C LYS A 20 8.97 6.98 11.05
N ALA A 21 9.17 6.36 9.89
CA ALA A 21 10.21 6.76 8.95
C ALA A 21 9.92 8.14 8.33
N PHE A 22 8.69 8.46 7.95
CA PHE A 22 8.32 9.79 7.48
C PHE A 22 8.33 10.83 8.60
N ALA A 23 7.90 10.48 9.82
CA ALA A 23 7.99 11.37 10.97
C ALA A 23 9.44 11.81 11.27
N ARG A 24 10.43 10.89 11.13
CA ARG A 24 11.86 11.23 11.26
C ARG A 24 12.36 12.19 10.18
N ARG A 25 11.66 12.28 9.04
CA ARG A 25 11.94 13.26 7.96
C ARG A 25 11.21 14.59 8.15
N GLY A 26 10.47 14.75 9.25
CA GLY A 26 9.72 15.97 9.53
C GLY A 26 8.40 16.08 8.74
N GLU A 27 7.86 14.99 8.23
CA GLU A 27 6.61 14.98 7.47
C GLU A 27 5.40 14.87 8.40
N ASP A 28 4.38 15.70 8.20
CA ASP A 28 3.10 15.62 8.90
C ASP A 28 2.29 14.42 8.37
N LEU A 29 1.56 13.73 9.25
CA LEU A 29 0.96 12.43 8.97
C LEU A 29 -0.53 12.40 9.23
N ILE A 30 -1.27 11.63 8.40
CA ILE A 30 -2.62 11.15 8.72
C ILE A 30 -2.57 9.62 8.75
N LEU A 31 -2.79 9.05 9.92
CA LEU A 31 -2.71 7.61 10.18
C LEU A 31 -4.10 7.00 10.21
N ILE A 32 -4.33 5.98 9.39
CA ILE A 32 -5.64 5.37 9.19
C ILE A 32 -5.58 3.88 9.53
N ALA A 33 -6.39 3.42 10.47
CA ALA A 33 -6.61 2.01 10.77
C ALA A 33 -7.90 1.80 11.59
N ARG A 34 -8.26 0.54 11.83
CA ARG A 34 -9.40 0.16 12.67
C ARG A 34 -9.09 0.23 14.17
N ARG A 35 -7.84 -0.06 14.53
CA ARG A 35 -7.38 -0.14 15.93
C ARG A 35 -6.91 1.23 16.39
N GLY A 36 -7.85 2.01 16.95
CA GLY A 36 -7.59 3.38 17.40
C GLY A 36 -6.53 3.46 18.50
N GLU A 37 -6.56 2.55 19.48
CA GLU A 37 -5.59 2.48 20.57
C GLU A 37 -4.15 2.37 20.07
N LEU A 38 -3.89 1.48 19.10
CA LEU A 38 -2.56 1.34 18.50
C LEU A 38 -2.13 2.55 17.66
N LEU A 39 -3.08 3.30 17.09
CA LEU A 39 -2.76 4.56 16.43
C LEU A 39 -2.37 5.65 17.43
N GLU A 40 -3.02 5.73 18.59
CA GLU A 40 -2.66 6.67 19.67
C GLU A 40 -1.31 6.32 20.29
N GLU A 41 -1.02 5.02 20.48
CA GLU A 41 0.31 4.56 20.91
C GLU A 41 1.38 4.98 19.90
N LEU A 42 1.16 4.73 18.60
CA LEU A 42 2.09 5.12 17.53
C LEU A 42 2.30 6.63 17.49
N LYS A 43 1.24 7.43 17.61
CA LYS A 43 1.31 8.89 17.70
C LYS A 43 2.15 9.32 18.91
N SER A 44 1.93 8.69 20.06
CA SER A 44 2.69 8.96 21.29
C SER A 44 4.17 8.57 21.15
N GLU A 45 4.48 7.47 20.45
CA GLU A 45 5.85 7.10 20.13
C GLU A 45 6.52 8.10 19.20
N ILE A 46 5.82 8.56 18.15
CA ILE A 46 6.34 9.56 17.20
C ILE A 46 6.65 10.86 17.92
N ALA A 47 5.78 11.31 18.82
CA ALA A 47 5.97 12.54 19.59
C ALA A 47 7.24 12.54 20.47
N LYS A 48 7.82 11.37 20.80
CA LYS A 48 9.06 11.29 21.57
C LYS A 48 10.32 11.70 20.78
N PHE A 49 10.26 11.65 19.45
CA PHE A 49 11.44 11.92 18.61
C PHE A 49 11.17 12.91 17.46
N SER A 50 9.93 13.34 17.27
CA SER A 50 9.55 14.26 16.18
C SER A 50 8.44 15.19 16.63
N GLY A 51 8.50 16.45 16.19
CA GLY A 51 7.47 17.47 16.44
C GLY A 51 6.42 17.58 15.32
N VAL A 52 6.32 16.59 14.44
CA VAL A 52 5.35 16.59 13.34
C VAL A 52 3.91 16.46 13.84
N ASP A 53 2.99 16.97 13.06
CA ASP A 53 1.58 16.82 13.33
C ASP A 53 1.10 15.42 12.91
N VAL A 54 0.38 14.73 13.80
CA VAL A 54 -0.14 13.39 13.56
C VAL A 54 -1.64 13.39 13.80
N VAL A 55 -2.40 13.28 12.73
CA VAL A 55 -3.85 13.11 12.73
C VAL A 55 -4.20 11.63 12.70
N ILE A 56 -5.21 11.22 13.45
CA ILE A 56 -5.72 9.85 13.47
C ILE A 56 -7.13 9.82 12.89
N GLU A 57 -7.37 8.90 11.97
CA GLU A 57 -8.68 8.60 11.40
C GLU A 57 -8.99 7.10 11.62
N ILE A 58 -9.92 6.80 12.51
CA ILE A 58 -10.33 5.42 12.79
C ILE A 58 -11.32 4.99 11.71
N CYS A 59 -10.92 4.02 10.88
CA CYS A 59 -11.72 3.62 9.73
C CYS A 59 -11.53 2.13 9.40
N ASP A 60 -12.63 1.42 9.21
CA ASP A 60 -12.63 0.06 8.66
C ASP A 60 -12.79 0.10 7.15
N LEU A 61 -11.69 0.08 6.43
CA LEU A 61 -11.64 0.10 4.97
C LEU A 61 -12.09 -1.22 4.30
N SER A 62 -12.40 -2.28 5.06
CA SER A 62 -13.03 -3.49 4.50
C SER A 62 -14.51 -3.27 4.14
N LYS A 63 -15.08 -2.14 4.53
CA LYS A 63 -16.43 -1.70 4.16
C LYS A 63 -16.32 -0.60 3.11
N GLN A 64 -16.92 -0.85 1.94
CA GLN A 64 -16.76 0.01 0.76
C GLN A 64 -17.18 1.46 1.02
N GLU A 65 -18.29 1.68 1.70
CA GLU A 65 -18.83 3.01 2.03
C GLU A 65 -17.87 3.84 2.88
N ASN A 66 -17.04 3.18 3.69
CA ASN A 66 -16.11 3.86 4.59
C ASN A 66 -14.97 4.55 3.84
N ALA A 67 -14.52 4.02 2.69
CA ALA A 67 -13.49 4.66 1.88
C ALA A 67 -13.94 6.03 1.35
N ILE A 68 -15.21 6.14 0.92
CA ILE A 68 -15.80 7.40 0.45
C ILE A 68 -15.97 8.39 1.63
N SER A 69 -16.47 7.91 2.77
CA SER A 69 -16.65 8.74 3.97
C SER A 69 -15.31 9.23 4.50
N LEU A 70 -14.29 8.37 4.53
CA LEU A 70 -12.93 8.75 4.88
C LEU A 70 -12.40 9.85 3.96
N TRP A 71 -12.58 9.69 2.63
CA TRP A 71 -12.11 10.71 1.69
C TRP A 71 -12.70 12.08 1.97
N ARG A 72 -14.00 12.16 2.28
CA ARG A 72 -14.66 13.42 2.67
C ARG A 72 -14.01 14.05 3.90
N ASN A 73 -13.62 13.25 4.90
CA ASN A 73 -12.90 13.74 6.08
C ASN A 73 -11.50 14.26 5.72
N LEU A 74 -10.85 13.67 4.69
CA LEU A 74 -9.53 14.09 4.23
C LEU A 74 -9.54 15.35 3.37
N GLU A 75 -10.67 15.75 2.81
CA GLU A 75 -10.76 16.91 1.89
C GLU A 75 -10.35 18.25 2.53
N LYS A 76 -10.44 18.36 3.85
CA LYS A 76 -10.01 19.54 4.62
C LYS A 76 -8.49 19.68 4.74
N TYR A 77 -7.74 18.64 4.40
CA TYR A 77 -6.28 18.63 4.45
C TYR A 77 -5.68 18.77 3.05
N GLU A 78 -4.49 19.38 2.97
CA GLU A 78 -3.68 19.33 1.77
C GLU A 78 -2.76 18.11 1.85
N LEU A 79 -2.84 17.23 0.86
CA LEU A 79 -2.12 15.96 0.87
C LEU A 79 -0.86 16.03 0.01
N LYS A 80 0.24 15.47 0.51
CA LYS A 80 1.52 15.32 -0.19
C LYS A 80 1.65 13.93 -0.82
N ALA A 81 1.18 12.92 -0.11
CA ALA A 81 1.17 11.55 -0.61
C ALA A 81 0.02 10.74 0.00
N LEU A 82 -0.43 9.72 -0.74
CA LEU A 82 -1.30 8.66 -0.25
C LEU A 82 -0.57 7.33 -0.36
N ILE A 83 -0.43 6.63 0.78
CA ILE A 83 0.17 5.31 0.87
C ILE A 83 -0.92 4.30 1.21
N ASN A 84 -1.40 3.57 0.21
CA ASN A 84 -2.35 2.48 0.36
C ASN A 84 -1.62 1.22 0.83
N ASN A 85 -1.42 1.11 2.15
CA ASN A 85 -0.76 -0.02 2.77
C ASN A 85 -1.74 -1.02 3.41
N ALA A 86 -2.95 -0.60 3.78
CA ALA A 86 -3.94 -1.49 4.38
C ALA A 86 -4.22 -2.72 3.50
N GLY A 87 -4.12 -3.89 4.09
CA GLY A 87 -4.36 -5.15 3.40
C GLY A 87 -4.08 -6.36 4.29
N PHE A 88 -4.68 -7.49 3.96
CA PHE A 88 -4.36 -8.78 4.57
C PHE A 88 -4.46 -9.91 3.54
N GLY A 89 -4.03 -11.10 3.94
CA GLY A 89 -4.03 -12.29 3.09
C GLY A 89 -4.88 -13.42 3.63
N ASP A 90 -5.04 -14.45 2.79
CA ASP A 90 -5.60 -15.73 3.17
C ASP A 90 -4.77 -16.86 2.56
N TYR A 91 -4.28 -17.77 3.41
CA TYR A 91 -3.41 -18.88 3.01
C TYR A 91 -4.17 -20.22 3.07
N ASN A 92 -5.34 -20.26 2.42
CA ASN A 92 -6.15 -21.46 2.25
C ASN A 92 -6.32 -21.77 0.77
N LYS A 93 -6.52 -23.06 0.44
CA LYS A 93 -6.94 -23.48 -0.90
C LYS A 93 -8.29 -22.87 -1.25
N VAL A 94 -8.53 -22.56 -2.52
CA VAL A 94 -9.74 -21.87 -2.97
C VAL A 94 -11.03 -22.55 -2.47
N GLY A 95 -11.10 -23.88 -2.49
CA GLY A 95 -12.28 -24.62 -2.01
C GLY A 95 -12.43 -24.69 -0.47
N GLU A 96 -11.44 -24.20 0.28
CA GLU A 96 -11.39 -24.27 1.75
C GLU A 96 -11.49 -22.87 2.40
N GLN A 97 -11.65 -21.82 1.58
CA GLN A 97 -11.67 -20.43 2.03
C GLN A 97 -12.98 -20.05 2.73
N ASN A 98 -12.89 -19.23 3.77
CA ASN A 98 -14.06 -18.58 4.36
C ASN A 98 -14.49 -17.40 3.47
N LEU A 99 -15.72 -17.44 2.96
CA LEU A 99 -16.25 -16.45 2.00
C LEU A 99 -16.33 -15.04 2.59
N ASP A 100 -16.67 -14.89 3.87
CA ASP A 100 -16.72 -13.57 4.52
C ASP A 100 -15.33 -12.96 4.63
N LYS A 101 -14.33 -13.77 5.00
CA LYS A 101 -12.91 -13.33 5.04
C LYS A 101 -12.42 -12.93 3.65
N ILE A 102 -12.75 -13.70 2.62
CA ILE A 102 -12.36 -13.38 1.24
C ILE A 102 -13.03 -12.10 0.76
N THR A 103 -14.32 -11.93 1.03
CA THR A 103 -15.05 -10.70 0.68
C THR A 103 -14.40 -9.48 1.36
N GLN A 104 -14.12 -9.56 2.65
CA GLN A 104 -13.42 -8.49 3.38
C GLN A 104 -12.03 -8.22 2.80
N MET A 105 -11.28 -9.27 2.42
CA MET A 105 -9.95 -9.14 1.80
C MET A 105 -10.04 -8.42 0.45
N ILE A 106 -10.98 -8.79 -0.41
CA ILE A 106 -11.17 -8.15 -1.72
C ILE A 106 -11.59 -6.69 -1.53
N ASN A 107 -12.54 -6.42 -0.64
CA ASN A 107 -12.98 -5.06 -0.34
C ASN A 107 -11.82 -4.18 0.15
N LEU A 108 -10.98 -4.70 1.05
CA LEU A 108 -9.84 -3.94 1.58
C LEU A 108 -8.72 -3.79 0.55
N ASN A 109 -8.27 -4.93 -0.04
CA ASN A 109 -7.09 -4.93 -0.91
C ASN A 109 -7.34 -4.28 -2.28
N ILE A 110 -8.59 -4.27 -2.76
CA ILE A 110 -8.96 -3.82 -4.10
C ILE A 110 -9.90 -2.62 -4.03
N ILE A 111 -11.13 -2.82 -3.51
CA ILE A 111 -12.18 -1.79 -3.64
C ILE A 111 -11.80 -0.49 -2.93
N SER A 112 -11.34 -0.58 -1.67
CA SER A 112 -10.95 0.62 -0.93
C SER A 112 -9.72 1.29 -1.54
N LEU A 113 -8.74 0.50 -1.98
CA LEU A 113 -7.53 1.00 -2.65
C LEU A 113 -7.89 1.77 -3.92
N VAL A 114 -8.70 1.19 -4.81
CA VAL A 114 -9.14 1.85 -6.05
C VAL A 114 -9.94 3.11 -5.75
N THR A 115 -10.88 3.04 -4.79
CA THR A 115 -11.69 4.19 -4.40
C THR A 115 -10.82 5.36 -3.95
N LEU A 116 -9.90 5.14 -3.00
CA LEU A 116 -9.01 6.18 -2.50
C LEU A 116 -8.04 6.66 -3.57
N SER A 117 -7.48 5.76 -4.38
CA SER A 117 -6.59 6.11 -5.49
C SER A 117 -7.27 6.97 -6.53
N THR A 118 -8.50 6.62 -6.92
CA THR A 118 -9.29 7.39 -7.91
C THR A 118 -9.60 8.78 -7.39
N LEU A 119 -10.06 8.91 -6.14
CA LEU A 119 -10.38 10.19 -5.53
C LEU A 119 -9.13 11.07 -5.34
N PHE A 120 -8.01 10.46 -4.94
CA PHE A 120 -6.73 11.15 -4.82
C PHE A 120 -6.24 11.64 -6.18
N THR A 121 -6.24 10.79 -7.20
CA THR A 121 -5.83 11.15 -8.57
C THR A 121 -6.68 12.28 -9.12
N LYS A 122 -8.01 12.21 -8.95
CA LYS A 122 -8.94 13.26 -9.40
C LYS A 122 -8.62 14.64 -8.81
N LYS A 123 -8.18 14.69 -7.54
CA LYS A 123 -7.88 15.96 -6.82
C LYS A 123 -6.44 16.44 -7.01
N TYR A 124 -5.49 15.53 -7.21
CA TYR A 124 -4.06 15.83 -7.07
C TYR A 124 -3.19 15.51 -8.29
N LYS A 125 -3.74 15.02 -9.42
CA LYS A 125 -2.94 14.60 -10.57
C LYS A 125 -2.04 15.69 -11.15
N ASP A 126 -2.45 16.95 -11.06
CA ASP A 126 -1.75 18.14 -11.58
C ASP A 126 -0.79 18.77 -10.53
N LYS A 127 -0.72 18.19 -9.34
CA LYS A 127 0.14 18.64 -8.24
C LYS A 127 1.33 17.72 -8.05
N ASP A 128 2.41 18.27 -7.47
CA ASP A 128 3.57 17.49 -7.05
C ASP A 128 3.21 16.64 -5.82
N THR A 129 2.68 15.44 -6.09
CA THR A 129 2.18 14.48 -5.12
C THR A 129 2.56 13.06 -5.51
N GLN A 130 2.42 12.11 -4.59
CA GLN A 130 2.71 10.70 -4.84
C GLN A 130 1.59 9.79 -4.36
N LEU A 131 1.22 8.82 -5.18
CA LEU A 131 0.39 7.68 -4.81
C LEU A 131 1.25 6.42 -4.79
N ILE A 132 1.37 5.79 -3.61
CA ILE A 132 2.15 4.56 -3.45
C ILE A 132 1.23 3.45 -2.97
N ASN A 133 1.09 2.41 -3.77
CA ASN A 133 0.33 1.23 -3.41
C ASN A 133 1.26 0.11 -2.93
N ILE A 134 0.88 -0.59 -1.85
CA ILE A 134 1.65 -1.74 -1.36
C ILE A 134 1.07 -3.01 -1.96
N SER A 135 1.81 -3.58 -2.91
CA SER A 135 1.52 -4.89 -3.49
C SER A 135 2.21 -6.01 -2.70
N SER A 136 2.77 -6.98 -3.34
CA SER A 136 3.51 -8.12 -2.82
C SER A 136 4.26 -8.80 -3.96
N ILE A 137 5.25 -9.65 -3.66
CA ILE A 137 5.74 -10.62 -4.66
C ILE A 137 4.60 -11.47 -5.23
N GLY A 138 3.56 -11.73 -4.42
CA GLY A 138 2.30 -12.34 -4.85
C GLY A 138 1.51 -11.53 -5.88
N GLY A 139 1.89 -10.29 -6.18
CA GLY A 139 1.34 -9.48 -7.26
C GLY A 139 2.07 -9.62 -8.61
N TYR A 140 3.11 -10.46 -8.67
CA TYR A 140 3.87 -10.78 -9.89
C TYR A 140 4.14 -12.29 -10.05
N LYS A 141 3.91 -13.07 -9.00
CA LYS A 141 4.06 -14.54 -8.99
C LYS A 141 2.93 -15.15 -8.17
N ILE A 142 2.37 -16.27 -8.63
CA ILE A 142 1.34 -17.00 -7.89
C ILE A 142 2.03 -17.87 -6.84
N VAL A 143 1.57 -17.77 -5.60
CA VAL A 143 2.07 -18.55 -4.46
C VAL A 143 1.05 -19.65 -4.13
N PRO A 144 1.47 -20.91 -3.92
CA PRO A 144 0.58 -21.99 -3.52
C PRO A 144 -0.21 -21.64 -2.25
N ASN A 145 -1.46 -22.07 -2.19
CA ASN A 145 -2.40 -21.80 -1.09
C ASN A 145 -2.71 -20.31 -0.81
N ALA A 146 -2.32 -19.41 -1.73
CA ALA A 146 -2.55 -17.98 -1.62
C ALA A 146 -3.17 -17.40 -2.91
N VAL A 147 -3.94 -18.21 -3.66
CA VAL A 147 -4.40 -17.86 -5.01
C VAL A 147 -5.22 -16.58 -5.01
N THR A 148 -6.24 -16.49 -4.17
CA THR A 148 -7.13 -15.31 -4.11
C THR A 148 -6.37 -14.06 -3.60
N TYR A 149 -5.46 -14.23 -2.64
CA TYR A 149 -4.58 -13.13 -2.19
C TYR A 149 -3.67 -12.67 -3.33
N CYS A 150 -3.00 -13.60 -4.03
CA CYS A 150 -2.17 -13.26 -5.18
C CYS A 150 -2.97 -12.52 -6.25
N ALA A 151 -4.16 -12.99 -6.60
CA ALA A 151 -5.04 -12.32 -7.56
C ALA A 151 -5.34 -10.87 -7.13
N SER A 152 -5.62 -10.64 -5.84
CA SER A 152 -5.81 -9.28 -5.32
C SER A 152 -4.56 -8.42 -5.46
N LYS A 153 -3.37 -8.98 -5.28
CA LYS A 153 -2.09 -8.26 -5.40
C LYS A 153 -1.64 -8.08 -6.85
N PHE A 154 -1.97 -9.01 -7.77
CA PHE A 154 -1.84 -8.78 -9.21
C PHE A 154 -2.68 -7.59 -9.65
N PHE A 155 -3.92 -7.48 -9.16
CA PHE A 155 -4.74 -6.31 -9.40
C PHE A 155 -4.03 -5.02 -8.96
N VAL A 156 -3.49 -4.98 -7.73
CA VAL A 156 -2.79 -3.80 -7.20
C VAL A 156 -1.57 -3.45 -8.07
N SER A 157 -0.78 -4.44 -8.48
CA SER A 157 0.38 -4.22 -9.33
C SER A 157 -0.02 -3.67 -10.71
N ALA A 158 -0.96 -4.34 -11.38
CA ALA A 158 -1.43 -3.92 -12.71
C ALA A 158 -2.10 -2.53 -12.66
N PHE A 159 -2.93 -2.26 -11.65
CA PHE A 159 -3.55 -0.95 -11.45
C PHE A 159 -2.50 0.16 -11.26
N SER A 160 -1.48 -0.09 -10.44
CA SER A 160 -0.46 0.93 -10.14
C SER A 160 0.42 1.23 -11.35
N GLU A 161 0.85 0.21 -12.09
CA GLU A 161 1.66 0.37 -13.30
C GLU A 161 0.82 0.97 -14.45
N GLY A 162 -0.46 0.58 -14.57
CA GLY A 162 -1.39 1.19 -15.52
C GLY A 162 -1.58 2.68 -15.25
N LEU A 163 -1.83 3.06 -13.99
CA LEU A 163 -1.95 4.47 -13.60
C LEU A 163 -0.66 5.26 -13.85
N TYR A 164 0.52 4.66 -13.62
CA TYR A 164 1.80 5.29 -14.00
C TYR A 164 1.84 5.64 -15.48
N HIS A 165 1.40 4.74 -16.37
CA HIS A 165 1.37 4.99 -17.81
C HIS A 165 0.34 6.04 -18.19
N GLU A 166 -0.85 6.04 -17.59
CA GLU A 166 -1.87 7.08 -17.83
C GLU A 166 -1.35 8.47 -17.46
N LEU A 167 -0.71 8.60 -16.29
CA LEU A 167 -0.12 9.86 -15.85
C LEU A 167 1.04 10.30 -16.75
N ALA A 168 1.86 9.38 -17.23
CA ALA A 168 2.96 9.69 -18.14
C ALA A 168 2.47 10.22 -19.50
N GLN A 169 1.26 9.88 -19.93
CA GLN A 169 0.62 10.38 -21.15
C GLN A 169 -0.11 11.71 -20.96
N ASP A 170 -0.45 12.09 -19.73
CA ASP A 170 -1.12 13.36 -19.41
C ASP A 170 -0.06 14.46 -19.18
N LYS A 171 0.07 15.38 -20.15
CA LYS A 171 1.03 16.50 -20.07
C LYS A 171 0.81 17.43 -18.87
N GLN A 172 -0.35 17.41 -18.24
CA GLN A 172 -0.66 18.22 -17.07
C GLN A 172 -0.34 17.48 -15.76
N ALA A 173 -0.19 16.15 -15.82
CA ALA A 173 0.08 15.37 -14.64
C ALA A 173 1.48 15.65 -14.08
N LYS A 174 1.53 15.86 -12.75
CA LYS A 174 2.75 16.00 -11.96
C LYS A 174 2.83 14.93 -10.86
N MET A 175 1.68 14.28 -10.58
CA MET A 175 1.59 13.19 -9.63
C MET A 175 2.37 11.97 -10.13
N GLN A 176 3.03 11.28 -9.21
CA GLN A 176 3.71 10.01 -9.50
C GLN A 176 2.91 8.85 -8.89
N ALA A 177 2.64 7.82 -9.70
CA ALA A 177 2.08 6.56 -9.22
C ALA A 177 3.19 5.52 -9.08
N LYS A 178 3.24 4.85 -7.94
CA LYS A 178 4.30 3.89 -7.58
C LYS A 178 3.74 2.66 -6.89
N VAL A 179 4.48 1.57 -6.95
CA VAL A 179 4.14 0.33 -6.26
C VAL A 179 5.35 -0.24 -5.52
N LEU A 180 5.18 -0.49 -4.21
CA LEU A 180 6.13 -1.26 -3.42
C LEU A 180 5.71 -2.74 -3.44
N VAL A 181 6.69 -3.62 -3.64
CA VAL A 181 6.50 -5.07 -3.77
C VAL A 181 7.30 -5.80 -2.69
N PRO A 182 6.77 -5.92 -1.47
CA PRO A 182 7.41 -6.66 -0.39
C PRO A 182 7.50 -8.17 -0.70
N ALA A 183 8.59 -8.79 -0.27
CA ALA A 183 8.67 -10.22 -0.01
C ALA A 183 8.18 -10.54 1.41
N ALA A 184 8.50 -11.74 1.92
CA ALA A 184 8.20 -12.11 3.31
C ALA A 184 8.73 -11.04 4.28
N THR A 185 7.84 -10.50 5.09
CA THR A 185 8.14 -9.42 6.05
C THR A 185 7.55 -9.79 7.39
N LYS A 186 8.36 -9.77 8.44
CA LYS A 186 7.93 -10.12 9.81
C LYS A 186 6.97 -9.05 10.35
N THR A 187 5.70 -9.41 10.42
CA THR A 187 4.57 -8.57 10.84
C THR A 187 3.46 -9.46 11.41
N GLU A 188 2.33 -8.88 11.79
CA GLU A 188 1.11 -9.63 12.12
C GLU A 188 0.47 -10.32 10.90
N PHE A 189 0.94 -10.05 9.67
CA PHE A 189 0.34 -10.55 8.43
C PHE A 189 0.22 -12.08 8.39
N GLY A 190 1.27 -12.80 8.82
CA GLY A 190 1.26 -14.26 8.84
C GLY A 190 0.18 -14.86 9.74
N MET A 191 -0.04 -14.26 10.92
CA MET A 191 -1.10 -14.66 11.85
C MET A 191 -2.49 -14.46 11.21
N VAL A 192 -2.72 -13.29 10.63
CA VAL A 192 -4.00 -12.96 9.97
C VAL A 192 -4.24 -13.85 8.75
N ALA A 193 -3.23 -14.05 7.90
CA ALA A 193 -3.34 -14.85 6.68
C ALA A 193 -3.62 -16.33 6.97
N THR A 194 -3.09 -16.87 8.06
CA THR A 194 -3.29 -18.27 8.47
C THR A 194 -4.42 -18.46 9.47
N SER A 195 -5.04 -17.37 9.97
CA SER A 195 -6.04 -17.39 11.06
C SER A 195 -5.53 -18.10 12.32
N LYS A 196 -4.25 -17.88 12.67
CA LYS A 196 -3.59 -18.47 13.86
C LYS A 196 -3.23 -17.39 14.86
N GLU A 197 -3.19 -17.75 16.14
CA GLU A 197 -2.77 -16.85 17.23
C GLU A 197 -1.28 -16.49 17.19
N SER A 198 -0.45 -17.32 16.56
CA SER A 198 0.96 -17.07 16.35
C SER A 198 1.43 -17.53 14.97
N TYR A 199 2.48 -16.91 14.45
CA TYR A 199 3.09 -17.29 13.20
C TYR A 199 4.62 -17.23 13.32
N ASP A 200 5.25 -18.39 13.13
CA ASP A 200 6.70 -18.53 13.24
C ASP A 200 7.35 -18.27 11.88
N TYR A 201 7.90 -17.08 11.70
CA TYR A 201 8.57 -16.67 10.48
C TYR A 201 9.86 -17.45 10.24
N ASP A 202 10.57 -17.88 11.28
CA ASP A 202 11.84 -18.61 11.15
C ASP A 202 11.61 -20.03 10.61
N LYS A 203 10.45 -20.63 10.93
CA LYS A 203 10.03 -21.91 10.35
C LYS A 203 9.44 -21.76 8.94
N ALA A 204 8.72 -20.63 8.68
CA ALA A 204 8.01 -20.45 7.43
C ALA A 204 8.90 -19.99 6.27
N PHE A 205 9.96 -19.24 6.56
CA PHE A 205 10.82 -18.62 5.57
C PHE A 205 12.29 -18.73 5.94
N LYS A 206 13.13 -19.05 4.96
CA LYS A 206 14.60 -19.04 5.13
C LYS A 206 15.15 -17.64 5.35
N LYS A 207 14.51 -16.64 4.73
CA LYS A 207 14.83 -15.20 4.83
C LYS A 207 13.54 -14.39 4.84
N TYR A 208 13.55 -13.31 5.55
CA TYR A 208 12.48 -12.31 5.56
C TYR A 208 13.07 -10.94 5.96
N HIS A 209 12.34 -9.88 5.68
CA HIS A 209 12.70 -8.53 6.10
C HIS A 209 11.93 -8.13 7.35
N THR A 210 12.41 -7.08 8.03
CA THR A 210 11.65 -6.40 9.07
C THR A 210 10.75 -5.32 8.47
N SER A 211 9.81 -4.82 9.26
CA SER A 211 8.96 -3.70 8.87
C SER A 211 9.77 -2.43 8.64
N GLU A 212 10.84 -2.22 9.40
CA GLU A 212 11.75 -1.06 9.29
C GLU A 212 12.51 -1.10 7.96
N GLN A 213 13.02 -2.26 7.55
CA GLN A 213 13.66 -2.43 6.23
C GLN A 213 12.68 -2.14 5.09
N MET A 214 11.41 -2.58 5.20
CA MET A 214 10.40 -2.23 4.22
C MET A 214 10.10 -0.73 4.19
N ALA A 215 10.11 -0.07 5.34
CA ALA A 215 9.96 1.39 5.40
C ALA A 215 11.13 2.11 4.72
N GLU A 216 12.37 1.64 4.90
CA GLU A 216 13.54 2.17 4.18
C GLU A 216 13.41 1.98 2.66
N PHE A 217 12.94 0.81 2.21
CA PHE A 217 12.71 0.55 0.78
C PHE A 217 11.60 1.44 0.21
N LEU A 218 10.53 1.68 0.99
CA LEU A 218 9.48 2.62 0.59
C LEU A 218 10.04 4.04 0.46
N LEU A 219 10.88 4.50 1.38
CA LEU A 219 11.51 5.81 1.30
C LEU A 219 12.42 5.92 0.07
N ARG A 220 13.20 4.88 -0.24
CA ARG A 220 14.02 4.84 -1.47
C ARG A 220 13.15 4.91 -2.73
N LEU A 221 12.01 4.24 -2.76
CA LEU A 221 11.05 4.33 -3.86
C LEU A 221 10.43 5.73 -3.91
N TYR A 222 10.03 6.29 -2.77
CA TYR A 222 9.46 7.64 -2.66
C TYR A 222 10.40 8.70 -3.23
N ASP A 223 11.69 8.65 -2.91
CA ASP A 223 12.71 9.61 -3.36
C ASP A 223 13.14 9.39 -4.84
N SER A 224 12.74 8.31 -5.46
CA SER A 224 13.11 7.97 -6.83
C SER A 224 12.08 8.43 -7.85
N HIS A 225 12.42 8.34 -9.13
CA HIS A 225 11.47 8.50 -10.25
C HIS A 225 10.93 7.15 -10.78
N TYR A 226 11.33 6.05 -10.19
CA TYR A 226 10.89 4.72 -10.62
C TYR A 226 9.46 4.41 -10.17
N CYS A 227 8.76 3.62 -10.99
CA CYS A 227 7.41 3.14 -10.70
C CYS A 227 7.40 2.01 -9.69
N VAL A 228 8.34 1.06 -9.81
CA VAL A 228 8.34 -0.19 -9.04
C VAL A 228 9.53 -0.24 -8.11
N GLY A 229 9.28 -0.44 -6.81
CA GLY A 229 10.27 -0.84 -5.83
C GLY A 229 10.00 -2.28 -5.39
N ALA A 230 10.84 -3.22 -5.76
CA ALA A 230 10.57 -4.64 -5.53
C ALA A 230 11.70 -5.34 -4.79
N VAL A 231 11.32 -6.23 -3.87
CA VAL A 231 12.22 -7.21 -3.30
C VAL A 231 12.21 -8.46 -4.19
N ASP A 232 13.38 -8.89 -4.64
CA ASP A 232 13.50 -10.16 -5.34
C ASP A 232 13.26 -11.34 -4.39
N ARG A 233 12.52 -12.35 -4.85
CA ARG A 233 12.11 -13.48 -4.01
C ARG A 233 13.29 -14.36 -3.59
N ASP A 234 14.27 -14.51 -4.45
CA ASP A 234 15.31 -15.51 -4.28
C ASP A 234 16.56 -14.91 -3.61
N SER A 235 17.00 -13.72 -4.07
CA SER A 235 18.12 -12.98 -3.47
C SER A 235 17.74 -12.20 -2.22
N PHE A 236 16.46 -11.80 -2.07
CA PHE A 236 15.96 -10.85 -1.06
C PHE A 236 16.56 -9.45 -1.20
N GLU A 237 17.11 -9.11 -2.34
CA GLU A 237 17.61 -7.77 -2.63
C GLU A 237 16.48 -6.84 -3.09
N PHE A 238 16.53 -5.60 -2.67
CA PHE A 238 15.62 -4.55 -3.11
C PHE A 238 16.16 -3.83 -4.33
N SER A 239 15.32 -3.67 -5.34
CA SER A 239 15.65 -2.93 -6.56
C SER A 239 14.53 -1.98 -6.97
N LEU A 240 14.91 -0.92 -7.69
CA LEU A 240 14.00 0.04 -8.32
C LEU A 240 13.97 -0.22 -9.83
N SER A 241 12.80 -0.15 -10.43
CA SER A 241 12.64 -0.36 -11.88
C SER A 241 11.48 0.44 -12.47
N SER A 242 11.48 0.56 -13.78
CA SER A 242 10.30 0.93 -14.58
C SER A 242 9.20 -0.13 -14.44
N PRO A 243 7.99 0.12 -14.95
CA PRO A 243 6.91 -0.87 -15.00
C PRO A 243 7.38 -2.23 -15.51
N LYS A 244 6.83 -3.31 -14.97
CA LYS A 244 7.17 -4.69 -15.31
C LYS A 244 6.14 -5.34 -16.23
N PHE A 245 4.91 -4.85 -16.25
CA PHE A 245 3.88 -5.32 -17.15
C PHE A 245 3.97 -4.60 -18.49
N ASP A 246 3.76 -5.36 -19.56
CA ASP A 246 3.64 -4.78 -20.89
C ASP A 246 2.41 -3.86 -20.96
N TYR A 247 2.60 -2.67 -21.52
CA TYR A 247 1.52 -1.71 -21.76
C TYR A 247 1.13 -1.74 -23.23
N ALA A 248 -0.10 -2.15 -23.50
CA ALA A 248 -0.60 -2.20 -24.87
C ALA A 248 -0.63 -0.81 -25.48
N ILE A 249 0.03 -0.63 -26.62
CA ILE A 249 -0.04 0.60 -27.40
C ILE A 249 -1.47 0.75 -27.94
N LYS A 250 -2.00 1.99 -27.96
CA LYS A 250 -3.29 2.29 -28.56
C LYS A 250 -3.36 1.69 -29.97
N TYR A 251 -4.30 0.78 -30.17
CA TYR A 251 -4.64 0.33 -31.52
C TYR A 251 -5.43 1.47 -32.17
N GLU A 252 -4.80 2.19 -33.09
CA GLU A 252 -5.53 3.07 -33.98
C GLU A 252 -6.23 2.18 -35.03
N PRO A 253 -7.59 2.16 -35.09
CA PRO A 253 -8.27 1.45 -36.18
C PRO A 253 -7.73 2.01 -37.49
N LYS A 254 -7.27 1.15 -38.38
CA LYS A 254 -6.99 1.57 -39.74
C LYS A 254 -8.34 2.01 -40.32
N ASP A 255 -8.44 3.28 -40.67
CA ASP A 255 -9.58 3.78 -41.42
C ASP A 255 -9.71 2.93 -42.68
N ASN A 256 -10.85 2.20 -42.82
CA ASN A 256 -11.21 1.45 -44.01
C ASN A 256 -11.81 2.41 -45.04
#